data_f3857cd7f1f459a1c147228313096798
#
_entry.id   f3857cd7f1f459a1c147228313096798
#
_cell.length_a   1.000
_cell.length_b   1.000
_cell.length_c   1.000
_cell.angle_alpha   90.00
_cell.angle_beta   90.00
_cell.angle_gamma   90.00
#
_symmetry.space_group_name_H-M   'P 1'
#
loop_
_entity.id
_entity.type
_entity.pdbx_description
1 polymer ?
#
loop_
_entity_poly.entity_id
_entity_poly.type
_entity_poly.pdbx_seq_one_letter_code
_entity_poly.pdbx_strand_id
1 'polypeptide(L)'
;PWRTVIVSDDARDILASQLIYNLNEPCQYEDTSWIRPMKFVGVWWEMFTGEGKTWAYSDFYQAKPGITDYAKLKPNGHHPANTAHVKEYIDFASAHGIDGILVEGWNEGWEDWASYRKDRQFLFNKAYPDFDVKELQRYAKEKGVQMVMHHETAANAADYERQLDEAFQFMVDNGYHAVKTGYVGYIIPRNEYHSSQWMNNHYIHVAPVSYTHLTLP
;
A
#
# COMPACT_ATOMS: atom_id res chain seq x y z
N PRO A 1 0.52 -18.02 20.13
CA PRO A 1 0.42 -18.37 18.73
C PRO A 1 0.41 -19.88 18.56
N TRP A 2 -0.47 -20.37 17.67
CA TRP A 2 -0.52 -21.78 17.31
C TRP A 2 0.66 -22.14 16.42
N ARG A 3 1.21 -23.33 16.63
CA ARG A 3 2.15 -23.97 15.73
C ARG A 3 1.55 -25.31 15.34
N THR A 4 1.46 -25.54 14.05
CA THR A 4 0.84 -26.74 13.50
C THR A 4 1.79 -27.45 12.57
N VAL A 5 1.62 -28.76 12.46
CA VAL A 5 2.37 -29.61 11.52
C VAL A 5 1.33 -30.38 10.71
N ILE A 6 1.44 -30.30 9.39
CA ILE A 6 0.65 -31.13 8.48
C ILE A 6 1.52 -32.28 8.04
N VAL A 7 1.05 -33.50 8.25
CA VAL A 7 1.71 -34.73 7.78
C VAL A 7 0.75 -35.44 6.82
N SER A 8 1.20 -35.67 5.60
CA SER A 8 0.41 -36.35 4.57
C SER A 8 1.33 -37.12 3.60
N ASP A 9 0.82 -38.20 3.02
CA ASP A 9 1.48 -38.94 1.93
C ASP A 9 1.27 -38.24 0.57
N ASP A 10 0.40 -37.23 0.48
CA ASP A 10 0.10 -36.48 -0.74
C ASP A 10 0.33 -34.98 -0.53
N ALA A 11 1.27 -34.41 -1.29
CA ALA A 11 1.59 -32.98 -1.21
C ALA A 11 0.39 -32.06 -1.51
N ARG A 12 -0.62 -32.53 -2.26
CA ARG A 12 -1.84 -31.77 -2.56
C ARG A 12 -2.69 -31.52 -1.32
N ASP A 13 -2.58 -32.34 -0.29
CA ASP A 13 -3.32 -32.17 0.96
C ASP A 13 -2.93 -30.87 1.70
N ILE A 14 -1.70 -30.38 1.49
CA ILE A 14 -1.26 -29.10 2.05
C ILE A 14 -2.09 -27.96 1.47
N LEU A 15 -2.38 -27.99 0.17
CA LEU A 15 -3.21 -26.98 -0.50
C LEU A 15 -4.68 -27.10 -0.13
N ALA A 16 -5.16 -28.30 0.12
CA ALA A 16 -6.55 -28.57 0.49
C ALA A 16 -6.83 -28.42 1.99
N SER A 17 -5.77 -28.26 2.80
CA SER A 17 -5.90 -28.20 4.26
C SER A 17 -6.66 -26.97 4.72
N GLN A 18 -7.69 -27.18 5.53
CA GLN A 18 -8.48 -26.13 6.20
C GLN A 18 -8.02 -25.89 7.64
N LEU A 19 -6.87 -26.42 8.03
CA LEU A 19 -6.38 -26.36 9.40
C LEU A 19 -6.26 -24.91 9.92
N ILE A 20 -5.80 -23.99 9.09
CA ILE A 20 -5.69 -22.57 9.45
C ILE A 20 -7.06 -21.99 9.79
N TYR A 21 -8.09 -22.29 9.01
CA TYR A 21 -9.44 -21.79 9.26
C TYR A 21 -10.04 -22.40 10.54
N ASN A 22 -9.77 -23.68 10.79
CA ASN A 22 -10.26 -24.39 11.98
C ASN A 22 -9.64 -23.91 13.29
N LEU A 23 -8.47 -23.25 13.23
CA LEU A 23 -7.74 -22.76 14.41
C LEU A 23 -7.97 -21.26 14.66
N ASN A 24 -8.61 -20.56 13.75
CA ASN A 24 -8.96 -19.16 13.95
C ASN A 24 -10.33 -19.04 14.65
N GLU A 25 -10.51 -17.94 15.36
CA GLU A 25 -11.82 -17.57 15.89
C GLU A 25 -12.81 -17.38 14.72
N PRO A 26 -14.11 -17.60 14.95
CA PRO A 26 -15.12 -17.30 13.95
C PRO A 26 -15.05 -15.87 13.46
N CYS A 27 -15.48 -15.63 12.23
CA CYS A 27 -15.57 -14.29 11.67
C CYS A 27 -16.43 -13.40 12.58
N GLN A 28 -15.90 -12.26 12.96
CA GLN A 28 -16.58 -11.29 13.84
C GLN A 28 -17.45 -10.30 13.07
N TYR A 29 -17.39 -10.31 11.74
CA TYR A 29 -18.15 -9.41 10.88
C TYR A 29 -19.48 -10.06 10.47
N GLU A 30 -20.57 -9.36 10.70
CA GLU A 30 -21.92 -9.83 10.32
C GLU A 30 -22.11 -9.76 8.80
N ASP A 31 -21.59 -8.71 8.15
CA ASP A 31 -21.62 -8.55 6.71
C ASP A 31 -20.20 -8.57 6.13
N THR A 32 -19.96 -9.52 5.23
CA THR A 32 -18.70 -9.67 4.48
C THR A 32 -18.90 -9.46 2.97
N SER A 33 -20.04 -8.96 2.53
CA SER A 33 -20.39 -8.75 1.12
C SER A 33 -19.49 -7.75 0.40
N TRP A 34 -18.81 -6.88 1.14
CA TRP A 34 -17.82 -5.92 0.65
C TRP A 34 -16.49 -6.58 0.26
N ILE A 35 -16.21 -7.80 0.74
CA ILE A 35 -15.00 -8.56 0.33
C ILE A 35 -15.26 -9.18 -1.03
N ARG A 36 -14.62 -8.63 -2.05
CA ARG A 36 -14.74 -9.11 -3.44
C ARG A 36 -13.38 -9.31 -4.06
N PRO A 37 -13.16 -10.40 -4.82
CA PRO A 37 -11.97 -10.54 -5.66
C PRO A 37 -11.88 -9.36 -6.62
N MET A 38 -10.67 -8.83 -6.79
CA MET A 38 -10.41 -7.65 -7.60
C MET A 38 -9.23 -7.92 -8.55
N LYS A 39 -9.38 -7.59 -9.82
CA LYS A 39 -8.26 -7.45 -10.76
C LYS A 39 -7.77 -6.00 -10.69
N PHE A 40 -6.49 -5.79 -10.53
CA PHE A 40 -5.93 -4.45 -10.58
C PHE A 40 -4.67 -4.38 -11.42
N VAL A 41 -4.42 -3.23 -12.00
CA VAL A 41 -3.19 -2.86 -12.67
C VAL A 41 -2.64 -1.60 -12.00
N GLY A 42 -1.39 -1.26 -12.21
CA GLY A 42 -0.89 -0.07 -11.54
C GLY A 42 0.44 0.43 -12.03
N VAL A 43 0.77 1.61 -11.51
CA VAL A 43 1.99 2.34 -11.76
C VAL A 43 3.05 1.84 -10.77
N TRP A 44 3.86 0.87 -11.16
CA TRP A 44 5.07 0.41 -10.44
C TRP A 44 6.04 -0.34 -11.36
N TRP A 45 5.54 -1.05 -12.37
CA TRP A 45 6.35 -1.94 -13.19
C TRP A 45 7.38 -1.20 -14.03
N GLU A 46 7.02 -0.03 -14.53
CA GLU A 46 7.88 0.84 -15.33
C GLU A 46 9.11 1.35 -14.55
N MET A 47 9.04 1.43 -13.20
CA MET A 47 10.19 1.75 -12.37
C MET A 47 11.19 0.59 -12.25
N PHE A 48 10.76 -0.64 -12.50
CA PHE A 48 11.61 -1.83 -12.48
C PHE A 48 12.19 -2.17 -13.85
N THR A 49 11.53 -1.80 -14.93
CA THR A 49 11.94 -2.21 -16.30
C THR A 49 13.12 -1.44 -16.85
N GLY A 50 13.63 -0.45 -16.14
CA GLY A 50 14.83 0.30 -16.53
C GLY A 50 14.60 1.39 -17.56
N GLU A 51 13.37 1.84 -17.76
CA GLU A 51 13.00 2.90 -18.71
C GLU A 51 13.29 4.33 -18.16
N GLY A 52 14.14 4.45 -17.15
CA GLY A 52 14.51 5.72 -16.55
C GLY A 52 13.41 6.32 -15.66
N LYS A 53 12.41 5.54 -15.27
CA LYS A 53 11.38 5.96 -14.33
C LYS A 53 11.83 5.75 -12.90
N THR A 54 11.28 6.57 -11.98
CA THR A 54 11.62 6.52 -10.56
C THR A 54 10.38 6.76 -9.69
N TRP A 55 10.35 6.19 -8.48
CA TRP A 55 9.31 6.48 -7.48
C TRP A 55 9.40 7.91 -6.93
N ALA A 56 10.58 8.55 -7.03
CA ALA A 56 10.83 9.88 -6.49
C ALA A 56 10.30 11.00 -7.39
N TYR A 57 9.73 12.03 -6.77
CA TYR A 57 9.30 13.25 -7.45
C TYR A 57 10.47 14.13 -7.88
N SER A 58 11.55 14.16 -7.07
CA SER A 58 12.70 15.01 -7.28
C SER A 58 14.02 14.24 -7.13
N ASP A 59 15.14 14.85 -7.58
CA ASP A 59 16.49 14.34 -7.37
C ASP A 59 17.13 14.86 -6.07
N PHE A 60 16.36 15.49 -5.20
CA PHE A 60 16.86 16.00 -3.93
C PHE A 60 16.85 14.92 -2.85
N TYR A 61 17.88 14.08 -2.82
CA TYR A 61 18.02 12.94 -1.90
C TYR A 61 17.99 13.30 -0.41
N GLN A 62 18.21 14.57 -0.05
CA GLN A 62 18.13 15.05 1.33
C GLN A 62 16.71 15.45 1.75
N ALA A 63 15.71 15.30 0.87
CA ALA A 63 14.34 15.57 1.19
C ALA A 63 13.89 14.74 2.40
N LYS A 64 13.13 15.39 3.29
CA LYS A 64 12.60 14.75 4.51
C LYS A 64 11.09 14.89 4.52
N PRO A 65 10.35 13.77 4.49
CA PRO A 65 8.90 13.78 4.54
C PRO A 65 8.36 14.60 5.72
N GLY A 66 7.42 15.48 5.46
CA GLY A 66 6.81 16.34 6.46
C GLY A 66 7.64 17.55 6.91
N ILE A 67 8.88 17.68 6.44
CA ILE A 67 9.78 18.80 6.75
C ILE A 67 10.10 19.61 5.49
N THR A 68 10.48 18.92 4.42
CA THR A 68 10.80 19.54 3.13
C THR A 68 9.50 20.03 2.48
N ASP A 69 9.52 21.24 1.96
CA ASP A 69 8.43 21.78 1.14
C ASP A 69 8.58 21.26 -0.29
N TYR A 70 7.95 20.15 -0.59
CA TYR A 70 8.02 19.48 -1.89
C TYR A 70 7.49 20.34 -3.03
N ALA A 71 6.59 21.28 -2.77
CA ALA A 71 6.09 22.21 -3.78
C ALA A 71 7.17 23.17 -4.32
N LYS A 72 8.26 23.32 -3.58
CA LYS A 72 9.43 24.11 -3.99
C LYS A 72 10.55 23.30 -4.66
N LEU A 73 10.44 21.97 -4.65
CA LEU A 73 11.42 21.14 -5.31
C LEU A 73 11.16 21.11 -6.83
N LYS A 74 12.25 20.96 -7.57
CA LYS A 74 12.16 20.77 -9.03
C LYS A 74 11.78 19.32 -9.32
N PRO A 75 10.69 19.04 -10.05
CA PRO A 75 10.38 17.71 -10.54
C PRO A 75 11.52 17.17 -11.40
N ASN A 76 11.85 15.88 -11.23
CA ASN A 76 12.89 15.25 -12.04
C ASN A 76 12.43 14.86 -13.46
N GLY A 77 11.13 14.87 -13.73
CA GLY A 77 10.55 14.49 -15.02
C GLY A 77 10.48 12.98 -15.28
N HIS A 78 10.85 12.17 -14.30
CA HIS A 78 10.87 10.71 -14.38
C HIS A 78 9.86 10.03 -13.47
N HIS A 79 9.04 10.81 -12.76
CA HIS A 79 8.04 10.36 -11.81
C HIS A 79 6.72 9.97 -12.53
N PRO A 80 6.39 8.67 -12.68
CA PRO A 80 5.19 8.24 -13.39
C PRO A 80 3.94 8.27 -12.50
N ALA A 81 4.08 8.32 -11.18
CA ALA A 81 2.96 8.42 -10.25
C ALA A 81 2.38 9.85 -10.22
N ASN A 82 2.13 10.43 -11.39
CA ASN A 82 1.53 11.75 -11.54
C ASN A 82 0.09 11.65 -12.06
N THR A 83 -0.69 12.69 -11.81
CA THR A 83 -2.13 12.73 -12.13
C THR A 83 -2.43 12.43 -13.60
N ALA A 84 -1.65 12.95 -14.54
CA ALA A 84 -1.90 12.77 -15.96
C ALA A 84 -1.69 11.30 -16.38
N HIS A 85 -0.57 10.73 -16.00
CA HIS A 85 -0.23 9.34 -16.35
C HIS A 85 -1.14 8.32 -15.65
N VAL A 86 -1.49 8.55 -14.40
CA VAL A 86 -2.45 7.69 -13.67
C VAL A 86 -3.84 7.67 -14.34
N LYS A 87 -4.28 8.79 -14.92
CA LYS A 87 -5.53 8.83 -15.70
C LYS A 87 -5.48 7.91 -16.93
N GLU A 88 -4.34 7.79 -17.61
CA GLU A 88 -4.17 6.85 -18.71
C GLU A 88 -4.36 5.40 -18.25
N TYR A 89 -3.84 5.05 -17.07
CA TYR A 89 -4.06 3.73 -16.45
C TYR A 89 -5.53 3.51 -16.09
N ILE A 90 -6.21 4.54 -15.57
CA ILE A 90 -7.65 4.45 -15.24
C ILE A 90 -8.45 4.21 -16.52
N ASP A 91 -8.17 4.93 -17.61
CA ASP A 91 -8.83 4.73 -18.90
C ASP A 91 -8.60 3.33 -19.46
N PHE A 92 -7.36 2.83 -19.35
CA PHE A 92 -7.02 1.47 -19.74
C PHE A 92 -7.79 0.44 -18.91
N ALA A 93 -7.82 0.58 -17.60
CA ALA A 93 -8.53 -0.33 -16.71
C ALA A 93 -10.03 -0.38 -17.03
N SER A 94 -10.64 0.79 -17.19
CA SER A 94 -12.05 0.92 -17.55
C SER A 94 -12.38 0.24 -18.89
N ALA A 95 -11.53 0.43 -19.89
CA ALA A 95 -11.72 -0.16 -21.21
C ALA A 95 -11.56 -1.69 -21.25
N HIS A 96 -10.82 -2.27 -20.29
CA HIS A 96 -10.47 -3.69 -20.29
C HIS A 96 -11.10 -4.49 -19.15
N GLY A 97 -12.06 -3.93 -18.42
CA GLY A 97 -12.75 -4.61 -17.32
C GLY A 97 -11.82 -4.98 -16.17
N ILE A 98 -10.89 -4.09 -15.85
CA ILE A 98 -10.02 -4.17 -14.69
C ILE A 98 -10.64 -3.31 -13.59
N ASP A 99 -10.74 -3.88 -12.37
CA ASP A 99 -11.54 -3.31 -11.29
C ASP A 99 -10.83 -2.16 -10.57
N GLY A 100 -9.49 -2.16 -10.54
CA GLY A 100 -8.75 -1.21 -9.73
C GLY A 100 -7.39 -0.78 -10.27
N ILE A 101 -6.92 0.36 -9.74
CA ILE A 101 -5.59 0.94 -10.00
C ILE A 101 -4.83 1.08 -8.69
N LEU A 102 -3.63 0.51 -8.64
CA LEU A 102 -2.66 0.72 -7.59
C LEU A 102 -1.57 1.66 -8.08
N VAL A 103 -1.14 2.63 -7.26
CA VAL A 103 -0.05 3.56 -7.62
C VAL A 103 1.02 3.54 -6.54
N GLU A 104 2.22 3.07 -6.89
CA GLU A 104 3.41 3.23 -6.06
C GLU A 104 4.03 4.60 -6.32
N GLY A 105 4.68 5.19 -5.31
CA GLY A 105 5.35 6.49 -5.47
C GLY A 105 4.43 7.71 -5.36
N TRP A 106 3.20 7.56 -4.91
CA TRP A 106 2.23 8.66 -4.85
C TRP A 106 2.52 9.70 -3.74
N ASN A 107 3.22 9.30 -2.68
CA ASN A 107 3.39 10.03 -1.42
C ASN A 107 4.83 10.47 -1.17
N GLU A 108 5.03 11.45 -0.28
CA GLU A 108 6.37 11.94 0.08
C GLU A 108 7.27 10.87 0.69
N GLY A 109 8.56 10.83 0.28
CA GLY A 109 9.61 10.04 0.93
C GLY A 109 10.40 9.09 0.05
N TRP A 110 10.16 9.05 -1.25
CA TRP A 110 10.81 8.10 -2.15
C TRP A 110 12.19 8.56 -2.66
N GLU A 111 12.63 9.79 -2.39
CA GLU A 111 13.91 10.34 -2.87
C GLU A 111 15.12 9.53 -2.38
N ASP A 112 15.01 8.94 -1.19
CA ASP A 112 16.06 8.12 -0.59
C ASP A 112 15.44 6.94 0.19
N TRP A 113 14.47 6.27 -0.42
CA TRP A 113 13.71 5.19 0.24
C TRP A 113 14.54 3.91 0.45
N ALA A 114 15.56 3.71 -0.37
CA ALA A 114 16.43 2.53 -0.27
C ALA A 114 17.49 2.65 0.83
N SER A 115 17.70 3.82 1.43
CA SER A 115 18.60 3.96 2.58
C SER A 115 17.85 3.61 3.87
N TYR A 116 17.83 2.35 4.19
CA TYR A 116 17.20 1.78 5.37
C TYR A 116 17.62 2.49 6.68
N ARG A 117 16.72 2.52 7.68
CA ARG A 117 16.95 2.96 9.05
C ARG A 117 16.70 4.44 9.33
N LYS A 118 15.73 5.03 8.68
CA LYS A 118 15.22 6.36 9.05
C LYS A 118 14.13 6.24 10.12
N ASP A 119 14.02 7.21 11.00
CA ASP A 119 12.90 7.31 11.94
C ASP A 119 11.57 7.50 11.22
N ARG A 120 11.61 8.22 10.09
CA ARG A 120 10.48 8.41 9.18
C ARG A 120 10.94 8.24 7.74
N GLN A 121 10.34 7.27 7.04
CA GLN A 121 10.63 7.02 5.65
C GLN A 121 9.60 7.67 4.72
N PHE A 122 8.32 7.47 5.01
CA PHE A 122 7.22 7.99 4.20
C PHE A 122 6.20 8.73 5.04
N LEU A 123 5.38 9.58 4.38
CA LEU A 123 4.13 10.07 4.94
C LEU A 123 2.96 9.44 4.20
N PHE A 124 2.02 8.87 4.93
CA PHE A 124 0.84 8.19 4.36
C PHE A 124 -0.40 9.10 4.28
N ASN A 125 -0.25 10.37 4.64
CA ASN A 125 -1.30 11.40 4.57
C ASN A 125 -0.92 12.57 3.66
N LYS A 126 0.13 12.41 2.83
CA LYS A 126 0.65 13.51 2.02
C LYS A 126 1.14 13.04 0.65
N ALA A 127 0.42 13.45 -0.39
CA ALA A 127 0.78 13.17 -1.77
C ALA A 127 1.89 14.11 -2.27
N TYR A 128 2.63 13.67 -3.29
CA TYR A 128 3.49 14.56 -4.07
C TYR A 128 2.69 15.66 -4.80
N PRO A 129 3.32 16.80 -5.14
CA PRO A 129 2.61 17.94 -5.75
C PRO A 129 1.96 17.64 -7.10
N ASP A 130 2.45 16.65 -7.83
CA ASP A 130 1.93 16.23 -9.13
C ASP A 130 0.87 15.11 -9.06
N PHE A 131 0.55 14.62 -7.84
CA PHE A 131 -0.45 13.58 -7.61
C PHE A 131 -1.71 14.15 -6.92
N ASP A 132 -2.72 14.47 -7.70
CA ASP A 132 -4.00 14.97 -7.18
C ASP A 132 -4.91 13.82 -6.75
N VAL A 133 -4.86 13.51 -5.45
CA VAL A 133 -5.61 12.42 -4.81
C VAL A 133 -7.12 12.52 -5.08
N LYS A 134 -7.69 13.72 -4.94
CA LYS A 134 -9.14 13.93 -5.06
C LYS A 134 -9.60 13.84 -6.51
N GLU A 135 -8.84 14.43 -7.40
CA GLU A 135 -9.15 14.40 -8.83
C GLU A 135 -9.04 12.97 -9.38
N LEU A 136 -8.03 12.20 -8.98
CA LEU A 136 -7.87 10.81 -9.39
C LEU A 136 -9.00 9.92 -8.87
N GLN A 137 -9.40 10.09 -7.61
CA GLN A 137 -10.55 9.37 -7.05
C GLN A 137 -11.85 9.71 -7.77
N ARG A 138 -12.09 10.99 -8.05
CA ARG A 138 -13.27 11.44 -8.81
C ARG A 138 -13.27 10.81 -10.21
N TYR A 139 -12.15 10.90 -10.91
CA TYR A 139 -12.01 10.39 -12.27
C TYR A 139 -12.17 8.88 -12.36
N ALA A 140 -11.52 8.15 -11.45
CA ALA A 140 -11.65 6.69 -11.37
C ALA A 140 -13.10 6.26 -11.12
N LYS A 141 -13.79 6.94 -10.19
CA LYS A 141 -15.21 6.69 -9.91
C LYS A 141 -16.10 6.90 -11.14
N GLU A 142 -15.87 7.96 -11.91
CA GLU A 142 -16.59 8.22 -13.17
C GLU A 142 -16.37 7.13 -14.21
N LYS A 143 -15.20 6.53 -14.22
CA LYS A 143 -14.82 5.43 -15.14
C LYS A 143 -15.21 4.04 -14.61
N GLY A 144 -15.79 3.93 -13.41
CA GLY A 144 -16.14 2.65 -12.79
C GLY A 144 -14.93 1.85 -12.31
N VAL A 145 -13.82 2.53 -12.00
CA VAL A 145 -12.56 1.94 -11.52
C VAL A 145 -12.32 2.36 -10.07
N GLN A 146 -11.83 1.45 -9.24
CA GLN A 146 -11.47 1.72 -7.84
C GLN A 146 -10.00 2.09 -7.72
N MET A 147 -9.71 3.17 -6.97
CA MET A 147 -8.33 3.45 -6.57
C MET A 147 -7.95 2.61 -5.35
N VAL A 148 -6.79 1.95 -5.43
CA VAL A 148 -6.19 1.19 -4.34
C VAL A 148 -5.01 1.98 -3.80
N MET A 149 -5.04 2.31 -2.51
CA MET A 149 -3.93 3.02 -1.87
C MET A 149 -2.73 2.08 -1.69
N HIS A 150 -1.53 2.62 -1.82
CA HIS A 150 -0.28 1.89 -1.56
C HIS A 150 0.45 2.50 -0.36
N HIS A 151 0.65 1.70 0.67
CA HIS A 151 1.45 2.06 1.85
C HIS A 151 2.73 1.21 1.87
N GLU A 152 3.76 1.63 1.12
CA GLU A 152 5.10 1.06 1.27
C GLU A 152 5.74 1.59 2.54
N THR A 153 6.26 0.72 3.37
CA THR A 153 6.84 1.09 4.67
C THR A 153 8.38 1.07 4.69
N ALA A 154 9.02 0.60 3.61
CA ALA A 154 10.45 0.23 3.60
C ALA A 154 10.81 -0.67 4.80
N ALA A 155 9.90 -1.57 5.15
CA ALA A 155 9.97 -2.47 6.31
C ALA A 155 10.08 -1.77 7.68
N ASN A 156 9.83 -0.45 7.76
CA ASN A 156 9.77 0.28 9.03
C ASN A 156 8.38 0.17 9.66
N ALA A 157 8.08 -1.02 10.18
CA ALA A 157 6.79 -1.33 10.78
C ALA A 157 6.46 -0.39 11.97
N ALA A 158 7.44 -0.05 12.79
CA ALA A 158 7.24 0.82 13.93
C ALA A 158 6.88 2.26 13.52
N ASP A 159 7.43 2.78 12.43
CA ASP A 159 7.04 4.09 11.90
C ASP A 159 5.64 4.04 11.28
N TYR A 160 5.31 2.97 10.59
CA TYR A 160 3.99 2.78 10.03
C TYR A 160 2.91 2.72 11.13
N GLU A 161 3.14 1.97 12.21
CA GLU A 161 2.21 1.91 13.34
C GLU A 161 1.93 3.29 13.97
N ARG A 162 2.92 4.16 14.04
CA ARG A 162 2.73 5.54 14.54
C ARG A 162 1.87 6.42 13.64
N GLN A 163 1.65 6.02 12.40
CA GLN A 163 0.92 6.77 11.38
C GLN A 163 -0.42 6.12 11.00
N LEU A 164 -0.77 4.95 11.55
CA LEU A 164 -1.93 4.16 11.09
C LEU A 164 -3.23 4.97 11.09
N ASP A 165 -3.55 5.62 12.20
CA ASP A 165 -4.80 6.37 12.31
C ASP A 165 -4.87 7.53 11.30
N GLU A 166 -3.81 8.31 11.16
CA GLU A 166 -3.74 9.40 10.19
C GLU A 166 -3.76 8.88 8.75
N ALA A 167 -3.07 7.77 8.48
CA ALA A 167 -3.00 7.16 7.16
C ALA A 167 -4.37 6.65 6.70
N PHE A 168 -5.09 5.94 7.56
CA PHE A 168 -6.43 5.44 7.23
C PHE A 168 -7.48 6.54 7.24
N GLN A 169 -7.37 7.54 8.12
CA GLN A 169 -8.25 8.72 8.07
C GLN A 169 -8.08 9.46 6.75
N PHE A 170 -6.84 9.62 6.26
CA PHE A 170 -6.58 10.21 4.95
C PHE A 170 -7.25 9.44 3.82
N MET A 171 -7.25 8.11 3.88
CA MET A 171 -7.96 7.28 2.90
C MET A 171 -9.47 7.54 2.94
N VAL A 172 -10.07 7.56 4.13
CA VAL A 172 -11.51 7.86 4.32
C VAL A 172 -11.87 9.22 3.76
N ASP A 173 -11.10 10.26 4.12
CA ASP A 173 -11.34 11.65 3.71
C ASP A 173 -11.25 11.83 2.18
N ASN A 174 -10.54 10.93 1.51
CA ASN A 174 -10.37 10.95 0.05
C ASN A 174 -11.13 9.82 -0.67
N GLY A 175 -11.95 9.03 0.04
CA GLY A 175 -12.82 8.01 -0.54
C GLY A 175 -12.10 6.74 -1.03
N TYR A 176 -10.94 6.41 -0.48
CA TYR A 176 -10.22 5.18 -0.77
C TYR A 176 -10.66 4.07 0.19
N HIS A 177 -11.07 2.93 -0.35
CA HIS A 177 -11.61 1.80 0.43
C HIS A 177 -10.76 0.52 0.32
N ALA A 178 -9.63 0.58 -0.37
CA ALA A 178 -8.72 -0.53 -0.50
C ALA A 178 -7.27 -0.07 -0.37
N VAL A 179 -6.45 -0.89 0.28
CA VAL A 179 -5.03 -0.59 0.50
C VAL A 179 -4.18 -1.85 0.30
N LYS A 180 -3.00 -1.65 -0.28
CA LYS A 180 -1.90 -2.63 -0.30
C LYS A 180 -0.80 -2.10 0.60
N THR A 181 -0.42 -2.85 1.63
CA THR A 181 0.74 -2.53 2.48
C THR A 181 1.99 -3.24 1.95
N GLY A 182 3.10 -2.51 1.88
CA GLY A 182 4.40 -3.01 1.44
C GLY A 182 5.45 -2.97 2.55
N TYR A 183 6.38 -3.93 2.52
CA TYR A 183 7.45 -4.07 3.53
C TYR A 183 8.75 -4.50 2.85
N VAL A 184 9.26 -3.67 1.94
CA VAL A 184 10.49 -3.97 1.23
C VAL A 184 11.71 -3.78 2.15
N GLY A 185 12.58 -4.78 2.22
CA GLY A 185 13.83 -4.72 2.98
C GLY A 185 13.78 -5.48 4.32
N TYR A 186 14.75 -5.18 5.18
CA TYR A 186 14.85 -5.79 6.50
C TYR A 186 13.98 -5.03 7.51
N ILE A 187 13.27 -5.80 8.34
CA ILE A 187 12.34 -5.22 9.33
C ILE A 187 13.05 -4.30 10.30
N ILE A 188 12.61 -3.08 10.37
CA ILE A 188 13.08 -2.06 11.30
C ILE A 188 12.06 -1.89 12.45
N PRO A 189 12.52 -1.72 13.70
CA PRO A 189 13.91 -1.54 14.16
C PRO A 189 14.66 -2.83 14.49
N ARG A 190 14.03 -3.98 14.45
CA ARG A 190 14.54 -5.21 15.07
C ARG A 190 15.35 -6.11 14.13
N ASN A 191 15.41 -5.79 12.85
CA ASN A 191 16.04 -6.62 11.83
C ASN A 191 15.52 -8.08 11.84
N GLU A 192 14.22 -8.25 12.07
CA GLU A 192 13.54 -9.53 12.09
C GLU A 192 13.14 -9.99 10.69
N TYR A 193 12.80 -11.26 10.57
CA TYR A 193 12.18 -11.78 9.35
C TYR A 193 10.72 -11.32 9.24
N HIS A 194 10.23 -11.15 8.02
CA HIS A 194 8.82 -10.80 7.72
C HIS A 194 7.82 -11.81 8.30
N SER A 195 8.23 -13.06 8.47
CA SER A 195 7.44 -14.13 9.08
C SER A 195 7.66 -14.29 10.59
N SER A 196 8.39 -13.39 11.24
CA SER A 196 8.58 -13.45 12.68
C SER A 196 7.28 -13.25 13.45
N GLN A 197 7.25 -13.70 14.71
CA GLN A 197 6.08 -13.49 15.58
C GLN A 197 5.79 -12.00 15.78
N TRP A 198 6.82 -11.18 15.87
CA TRP A 198 6.66 -9.73 16.01
C TRP A 198 5.97 -9.12 14.79
N MET A 199 6.38 -9.49 13.59
CA MET A 199 5.72 -9.03 12.37
C MET A 199 4.31 -9.59 12.21
N ASN A 200 4.06 -10.84 12.57
CA ASN A 200 2.70 -11.38 12.57
C ASN A 200 1.78 -10.59 13.51
N ASN A 201 2.26 -10.20 14.68
CA ASN A 201 1.50 -9.34 15.59
C ASN A 201 1.22 -7.97 14.97
N HIS A 202 2.21 -7.39 14.26
CA HIS A 202 2.02 -6.14 13.52
C HIS A 202 0.92 -6.28 12.44
N TYR A 203 0.96 -7.32 11.61
CA TYR A 203 -0.06 -7.54 10.58
C TYR A 203 -1.46 -7.72 11.18
N ILE A 204 -1.55 -8.46 12.29
CA ILE A 204 -2.82 -8.63 13.03
C ILE A 204 -3.30 -7.29 13.61
N HIS A 205 -2.41 -6.39 13.97
CA HIS A 205 -2.78 -5.05 14.46
C HIS A 205 -3.26 -4.13 13.32
N VAL A 206 -2.58 -4.14 12.19
CA VAL A 206 -2.93 -3.30 11.02
C VAL A 206 -4.32 -3.63 10.47
N ALA A 207 -4.70 -4.90 10.40
CA ALA A 207 -5.96 -5.32 9.79
C ALA A 207 -7.22 -4.76 10.50
N PRO A 208 -7.38 -4.86 11.85
CA PRO A 208 -8.51 -4.23 12.55
C PRO A 208 -8.54 -2.72 12.44
N VAL A 209 -7.39 -2.05 12.51
CA VAL A 209 -7.32 -0.57 12.36
C VAL A 209 -7.83 -0.15 10.98
N SER A 210 -7.37 -0.83 9.92
CA SER A 210 -7.85 -0.56 8.56
C SER A 210 -9.35 -0.80 8.42
N TYR A 211 -9.87 -1.89 8.99
CA TYR A 211 -11.29 -2.20 8.98
C TYR A 211 -12.11 -1.10 9.68
N THR A 212 -11.69 -0.69 10.88
CA THR A 212 -12.39 0.33 11.66
C THR A 212 -12.51 1.65 10.90
N HIS A 213 -11.47 2.06 10.19
CA HIS A 213 -11.50 3.32 9.42
C HIS A 213 -12.24 3.19 8.08
N LEU A 214 -12.07 2.08 7.37
CA LEU A 214 -12.54 1.97 5.98
C LEU A 214 -13.95 1.44 5.81
N THR A 215 -14.51 0.76 6.81
CA THR A 215 -15.80 0.07 6.70
C THR A 215 -16.86 0.50 7.71
N LEU A 216 -16.47 1.10 8.82
CA LEU A 216 -17.42 1.64 9.79
C LEU A 216 -17.84 3.07 9.40
N PRO A 217 -19.13 3.41 9.57
CA PRO A 217 -19.66 4.75 9.29
C PRO A 217 -19.12 5.80 10.25
#